data_3c410d8d498750c2ac211548985591db
#
_entry.id   3c410d8d498750c2ac211548985591db
#
_cell.length_a   1.000
_cell.length_b   1.000
_cell.length_c   1.000
_cell.angle_alpha   90.00
_cell.angle_beta   90.00
_cell.angle_gamma   90.00
#
_symmetry.space_group_name_H-M   'P 1'
#
loop_
_entity.id
_entity.type
_entity.pdbx_description
1 polymer ?
#
loop_
_entity_poly.entity_id
_entity_poly.type
_entity_poly.pdbx_seq_one_letter_code
_entity_poly.pdbx_strand_id
1 'polypeptide(L)'
;MKTLTVKEEEIMGYFWEKGPLFVKQLLEFYDEPRPHFNTLSTIVRGLEEKGFLHHEVFGNTYQDYAVVSRDDFKKKTLKGVISKYFNNSYLGAVSSLVKEEDISVEELKQLIREVENANK
;
A
#
# COMPACT_ATOMS: atom_id res chain seq x y z
N MET A 1 -10.92 -0.01 5.61
CA MET A 1 -9.86 -0.84 5.01
C MET A 1 -9.07 -1.52 6.12
N LYS A 2 -8.86 -2.80 5.99
CA LYS A 2 -8.09 -3.56 6.99
C LYS A 2 -6.61 -3.23 6.90
N THR A 3 -5.91 -3.35 8.01
CA THR A 3 -4.46 -3.13 8.05
C THR A 3 -3.72 -4.32 7.46
N LEU A 4 -2.55 -4.06 6.89
CA LEU A 4 -1.68 -5.09 6.35
C LEU A 4 -0.52 -5.38 7.30
N THR A 5 -0.12 -6.64 7.37
CA THR A 5 1.14 -7.02 8.02
C THR A 5 2.31 -6.56 7.15
N VAL A 6 3.53 -6.56 7.71
CA VAL A 6 4.73 -6.22 6.96
C VAL A 6 4.89 -7.12 5.74
N LYS A 7 4.64 -8.41 5.90
CA LYS A 7 4.75 -9.39 4.80
C LYS A 7 3.71 -9.16 3.71
N GLU A 8 2.48 -8.87 4.13
CA GLU A 8 1.40 -8.57 3.19
C GLU A 8 1.68 -7.30 2.40
N GLU A 9 2.21 -6.27 3.05
CA GLU A 9 2.55 -5.01 2.39
C GLU A 9 3.68 -5.20 1.38
N GLU A 10 4.69 -6.01 1.72
CA GLU A 10 5.77 -6.38 0.82
C GLU A 10 5.22 -7.04 -0.45
N ILE A 11 4.33 -8.00 -0.28
CA ILE A 11 3.72 -8.73 -1.40
C ILE A 11 2.84 -7.81 -2.23
N MET A 12 2.03 -6.95 -1.60
CA MET A 12 1.26 -5.96 -2.35
C MET A 12 2.15 -5.05 -3.18
N GLY A 13 3.35 -4.72 -2.68
CA GLY A 13 4.33 -3.93 -3.41
C GLY A 13 4.67 -4.54 -4.77
N TYR A 14 4.81 -5.85 -4.83
CA TYR A 14 5.07 -6.55 -6.09
C TYR A 14 3.88 -6.44 -7.06
N PHE A 15 2.66 -6.61 -6.56
CA PHE A 15 1.46 -6.47 -7.40
C PHE A 15 1.28 -5.04 -7.90
N TRP A 16 1.58 -4.05 -7.08
CA TRP A 16 1.49 -2.65 -7.50
C TRP A 16 2.56 -2.30 -8.54
N GLU A 17 3.74 -2.87 -8.41
CA GLU A 17 4.86 -2.58 -9.32
C GLU A 17 4.79 -3.38 -10.62
N LYS A 18 4.48 -4.68 -10.53
CA LYS A 18 4.55 -5.60 -11.66
C LYS A 18 3.21 -5.87 -12.34
N GLY A 19 2.09 -5.52 -11.70
CA GLY A 19 0.75 -5.84 -12.21
C GLY A 19 0.30 -7.24 -11.83
N PRO A 20 -0.65 -7.82 -12.58
CA PRO A 20 -1.16 -9.17 -12.28
C PRO A 20 -0.07 -10.22 -12.27
N LEU A 21 -0.10 -11.10 -11.27
CA LEU A 21 0.94 -12.12 -11.07
C LEU A 21 0.32 -13.46 -10.65
N PHE A 22 0.93 -14.54 -11.12
CA PHE A 22 0.74 -15.87 -10.54
C PHE A 22 1.68 -16.02 -9.34
N VAL A 23 1.29 -16.80 -8.33
CA VAL A 23 2.15 -17.01 -7.15
C VAL A 23 3.51 -17.56 -7.54
N LYS A 24 3.57 -18.40 -8.58
CA LYS A 24 4.83 -18.93 -9.09
C LYS A 24 5.78 -17.82 -9.56
N GLN A 25 5.24 -16.78 -10.20
CA GLN A 25 6.03 -15.62 -10.62
C GLN A 25 6.48 -14.80 -9.41
N LEU A 26 5.63 -14.68 -8.41
CA LEU A 26 5.96 -13.98 -7.17
C LEU A 26 7.19 -14.61 -6.48
N LEU A 27 7.29 -15.93 -6.49
CA LEU A 27 8.44 -16.66 -5.95
C LEU A 27 9.76 -16.24 -6.59
N GLU A 28 9.74 -15.92 -7.88
CA GLU A 28 10.94 -15.56 -8.63
C GLU A 28 11.56 -14.24 -8.16
N PHE A 29 10.82 -13.41 -7.44
CA PHE A 29 11.34 -12.14 -6.91
C PHE A 29 12.12 -12.30 -5.61
N TYR A 30 12.12 -13.50 -5.03
CA TYR A 30 12.81 -13.77 -3.76
C TYR A 30 14.13 -14.47 -4.00
N ASP A 31 15.16 -14.04 -3.27
CA ASP A 31 16.47 -14.70 -3.26
C ASP A 31 16.42 -15.97 -2.40
N GLU A 32 17.39 -16.85 -2.61
CA GLU A 32 17.51 -18.04 -1.77
C GLU A 32 17.95 -17.68 -0.33
N PRO A 33 17.38 -18.30 0.71
CA PRO A 33 16.35 -19.32 0.64
C PRO A 33 14.96 -18.70 0.37
N ARG A 34 14.30 -19.18 -0.68
CA ARG A 34 12.97 -18.69 -1.06
C ARG A 34 11.90 -19.21 -0.10
N PRO A 35 10.85 -18.43 0.16
CA PRO A 35 9.69 -18.94 0.88
C PRO A 35 9.02 -20.06 0.10
N HIS A 36 8.29 -20.91 0.78
CA HIS A 36 7.52 -21.97 0.12
C HIS A 36 6.37 -21.38 -0.68
N PHE A 37 6.04 -22.03 -1.79
CA PHE A 37 4.89 -21.69 -2.60
C PHE A 37 3.61 -21.59 -1.75
N ASN A 38 3.38 -22.58 -0.87
CA ASN A 38 2.18 -22.60 -0.02
C ASN A 38 2.13 -21.43 0.95
N THR A 39 3.28 -20.97 1.43
CA THR A 39 3.37 -19.80 2.31
C THR A 39 2.90 -18.55 1.57
N LEU A 40 3.42 -18.31 0.37
CA LEU A 40 3.01 -17.16 -0.44
C LEU A 40 1.54 -17.26 -0.86
N SER A 41 1.07 -18.46 -1.24
CA SER A 41 -0.34 -18.68 -1.60
C SER A 41 -1.28 -18.33 -0.44
N THR A 42 -0.92 -18.72 0.78
CA THR A 42 -1.71 -18.42 1.97
C THR A 42 -1.80 -16.90 2.20
N ILE A 43 -0.69 -16.19 2.04
CA ILE A 43 -0.66 -14.73 2.22
C ILE A 43 -1.51 -14.05 1.12
N VAL A 44 -1.38 -14.50 -0.12
CA VAL A 44 -2.17 -13.96 -1.25
C VAL A 44 -3.66 -14.17 -1.02
N ARG A 45 -4.08 -15.34 -0.53
CA ARG A 45 -5.49 -15.58 -0.18
C ARG A 45 -5.96 -14.68 0.94
N GLY A 46 -5.10 -14.46 1.94
CA GLY A 46 -5.39 -13.51 3.01
C GLY A 46 -5.62 -12.10 2.49
N LEU A 47 -4.84 -11.68 1.49
CA LEU A 47 -5.00 -10.39 0.83
C LEU A 47 -6.30 -10.30 0.03
N GLU A 48 -6.72 -11.41 -0.59
CA GLU A 48 -8.03 -11.47 -1.25
C GLU A 48 -9.16 -11.33 -0.23
N GLU A 49 -9.06 -12.00 0.90
CA GLU A 49 -10.07 -11.92 1.97
C GLU A 49 -10.16 -10.50 2.54
N LYS A 50 -9.04 -9.79 2.63
CA LYS A 50 -8.99 -8.40 3.08
C LYS A 50 -9.48 -7.41 2.02
N GLY A 51 -9.72 -7.86 0.79
CA GLY A 51 -10.20 -7.02 -0.29
C GLY A 51 -9.14 -6.23 -1.03
N PHE A 52 -7.87 -6.62 -0.92
CA PHE A 52 -6.75 -5.97 -1.63
C PHE A 52 -6.45 -6.59 -2.97
N LEU A 53 -6.66 -7.89 -3.09
CA LEU A 53 -6.44 -8.66 -4.31
C LEU A 53 -7.69 -9.38 -4.73
N HIS A 54 -7.77 -9.69 -6.00
CA HIS A 54 -8.75 -10.61 -6.57
C HIS A 54 -8.04 -11.43 -7.65
N HIS A 55 -8.66 -12.50 -8.14
CA HIS A 55 -8.01 -13.35 -9.12
C HIS A 55 -8.90 -13.69 -10.30
N GLU A 56 -8.24 -14.01 -11.41
CA GLU A 56 -8.87 -14.65 -12.57
C GLU A 56 -8.31 -16.06 -12.68
N VAL A 57 -9.15 -16.98 -13.14
CA VAL A 57 -8.78 -18.37 -13.31
C VAL A 57 -8.16 -18.58 -14.69
N PHE A 58 -6.98 -19.18 -14.72
CA PHE A 58 -6.28 -19.59 -15.95
C PHE A 58 -5.95 -21.07 -15.83
N GLY A 59 -6.79 -21.94 -16.43
CA GLY A 59 -6.61 -23.38 -16.30
C GLY A 59 -6.73 -23.83 -14.84
N ASN A 60 -5.67 -24.40 -14.29
CA ASN A 60 -5.62 -24.88 -12.91
C ASN A 60 -5.00 -23.87 -11.94
N THR A 61 -4.73 -22.65 -12.38
CA THR A 61 -4.03 -21.67 -11.58
C THR A 61 -4.79 -20.34 -11.58
N TYR A 62 -4.45 -19.50 -10.61
CA TYR A 62 -5.05 -18.18 -10.42
C TYR A 62 -4.02 -17.08 -10.64
N GLN A 63 -4.40 -16.07 -11.44
CA GLN A 63 -3.60 -14.88 -11.56
C GLN A 63 -4.24 -13.80 -10.70
N ASP A 64 -3.52 -13.32 -9.68
CA ASP A 64 -4.01 -12.29 -8.80
C ASP A 64 -3.67 -10.89 -9.33
N TYR A 65 -4.51 -9.92 -9.00
CA TYR A 65 -4.31 -8.53 -9.36
C TYR A 65 -4.83 -7.63 -8.24
N ALA A 66 -4.23 -6.42 -8.15
CA ALA A 66 -4.60 -5.46 -7.11
C ALA A 66 -5.94 -4.81 -7.45
N VAL A 67 -6.85 -4.76 -6.46
CA VAL A 67 -8.13 -4.04 -6.57
C VAL A 67 -8.12 -2.76 -5.74
N VAL A 68 -7.09 -2.58 -4.91
CA VAL A 68 -6.83 -1.34 -4.16
C VAL A 68 -5.53 -0.77 -4.72
N SER A 69 -5.53 0.47 -5.19
CA SER A 69 -4.33 1.10 -5.71
C SER A 69 -3.36 1.46 -4.60
N ARG A 70 -2.07 1.60 -4.96
CA ARG A 70 -1.05 2.08 -4.01
C ARG A 70 -1.42 3.44 -3.43
N ASP A 71 -1.92 4.35 -4.27
CA ASP A 71 -2.31 5.68 -3.83
C ASP A 71 -3.47 5.65 -2.84
N ASP A 72 -4.48 4.83 -3.08
CA ASP A 72 -5.59 4.68 -2.16
C ASP A 72 -5.13 4.09 -0.83
N PHE A 73 -4.24 3.10 -0.88
CA PHE A 73 -3.66 2.51 0.32
C PHE A 73 -2.89 3.54 1.14
N LYS A 74 -2.04 4.35 0.47
CA LYS A 74 -1.26 5.40 1.14
C LYS A 74 -2.17 6.43 1.80
N LYS A 75 -3.20 6.88 1.10
CA LYS A 75 -4.14 7.89 1.62
C LYS A 75 -4.87 7.38 2.85
N LYS A 76 -5.40 6.16 2.79
CA LYS A 76 -6.15 5.58 3.91
C LYS A 76 -5.25 5.29 5.11
N THR A 77 -4.02 4.84 4.87
CA THR A 77 -3.03 4.62 5.91
C THR A 77 -2.70 5.92 6.62
N LEU A 78 -2.45 6.98 5.86
CA LEU A 78 -2.15 8.30 6.42
C LEU A 78 -3.33 8.84 7.23
N LYS A 79 -4.55 8.73 6.71
CA LYS A 79 -5.76 9.14 7.45
C LYS A 79 -5.90 8.37 8.76
N GLY A 80 -5.59 7.07 8.74
CA GLY A 80 -5.61 6.25 9.95
C GLY A 80 -4.61 6.72 11.00
N VAL A 81 -3.40 7.08 10.59
CA VAL A 81 -2.36 7.62 11.47
C VAL A 81 -2.82 8.95 12.08
N ILE A 82 -3.36 9.85 11.26
CA ILE A 82 -3.82 11.16 11.73
C ILE A 82 -5.00 11.00 12.71
N SER A 83 -5.91 10.08 12.41
CA SER A 83 -7.03 9.80 13.31
C SER A 83 -6.55 9.27 14.65
N LYS A 84 -5.62 8.30 14.63
CA LYS A 84 -5.17 7.60 15.83
C LYS A 84 -4.23 8.45 16.71
N TYR A 85 -3.27 9.14 16.09
CA TYR A 85 -2.18 9.80 16.82
C TYR A 85 -2.35 11.32 16.93
N PHE A 86 -3.16 11.93 16.09
CA PHE A 86 -3.34 13.38 16.06
C PHE A 86 -4.80 13.78 16.29
N ASN A 87 -5.63 12.86 16.76
CA ASN A 87 -7.04 13.10 17.07
C ASN A 87 -7.77 13.79 15.91
N ASN A 88 -7.56 13.31 14.68
CA ASN A 88 -8.13 13.86 13.44
C ASN A 88 -7.66 15.28 13.10
N SER A 89 -6.61 15.78 13.74
CA SER A 89 -6.07 17.10 13.43
C SER A 89 -5.01 17.01 12.34
N TYR A 90 -5.42 17.29 11.10
CA TYR A 90 -4.49 17.36 9.97
C TYR A 90 -3.48 18.49 10.15
N LEU A 91 -3.94 19.62 10.65
CA LEU A 91 -3.08 20.76 10.95
C LEU A 91 -2.04 20.40 12.02
N GLY A 92 -2.46 19.65 13.05
CA GLY A 92 -1.55 19.17 14.10
C GLY A 92 -0.45 18.29 13.54
N ALA A 93 -0.79 17.38 12.63
CA ALA A 93 0.19 16.49 11.99
C ALA A 93 1.21 17.29 11.15
N VAL A 94 0.74 18.21 10.32
CA VAL A 94 1.60 19.06 9.48
C VAL A 94 2.48 19.97 10.35
N SER A 95 1.90 20.57 11.40
CA SER A 95 2.62 21.42 12.32
C SER A 95 3.78 20.67 13.01
N SER A 96 3.54 19.42 13.40
CA SER A 96 4.56 18.56 14.00
C SER A 96 5.73 18.35 13.05
N LEU A 97 5.46 18.06 11.77
CA LEU A 97 6.51 17.87 10.75
C LEU A 97 7.30 19.13 10.50
N VAL A 98 6.65 20.29 10.46
CA VAL A 98 7.33 21.58 10.27
C VAL A 98 8.22 21.91 11.46
N LYS A 99 7.75 21.66 12.68
CA LYS A 99 8.54 21.91 13.91
C LYS A 99 9.81 21.07 13.96
N GLU A 100 9.75 19.84 13.48
CA GLU A 100 10.92 18.94 13.43
C GLU A 100 11.81 19.22 12.22
N GLU A 101 11.47 20.22 11.42
CA GLU A 101 12.20 20.59 10.20
C GLU A 101 12.21 19.50 9.12
N ASP A 102 11.31 18.51 9.21
CA ASP A 102 11.17 17.46 8.19
C ASP A 102 10.59 17.98 6.89
N ILE A 103 9.82 19.06 6.98
CA ILE A 103 9.23 19.75 5.82
C ILE A 103 9.56 21.24 5.96
N SER A 104 10.13 21.81 4.89
CA SER A 104 10.37 23.26 4.85
C SER A 104 9.06 24.01 4.54
N VAL A 105 9.05 25.31 4.86
CA VAL A 105 7.90 26.17 4.53
C VAL A 105 7.69 26.22 3.03
N GLU A 106 8.76 26.21 2.23
CA GLU A 106 8.66 26.22 0.77
C GLU A 106 8.03 24.93 0.23
N GLU A 107 8.43 23.78 0.78
CA GLU A 107 7.83 22.49 0.42
C GLU A 107 6.35 22.45 0.76
N LEU A 108 5.98 22.98 1.93
CA LEU A 108 4.59 23.06 2.35
C LEU A 108 3.76 23.94 1.42
N LYS A 109 4.29 25.10 1.03
CA LYS A 109 3.63 25.98 0.07
C LYS A 109 3.43 25.30 -1.28
N GLN A 110 4.42 24.56 -1.74
CA GLN A 110 4.34 23.79 -2.99
C GLN A 110 3.24 22.72 -2.89
N LEU A 111 3.18 22.00 -1.79
CA LEU A 111 2.15 20.99 -1.56
C LEU A 111 0.75 21.59 -1.58
N ILE A 112 0.57 22.74 -0.94
CA ILE A 112 -0.71 23.45 -0.92
C ILE A 112 -1.12 23.83 -2.33
N ARG A 113 -0.21 24.33 -3.14
CA ARG A 113 -0.47 24.69 -4.55
C ARG A 113 -0.92 23.47 -5.36
N GLU A 114 -0.27 22.32 -5.16
CA GLU A 114 -0.62 21.08 -5.85
C GLU A 114 -2.03 20.60 -5.46
N VAL A 115 -2.38 20.67 -4.18
CA VAL A 115 -3.72 20.30 -3.70
C VAL A 115 -4.78 21.22 -4.28
N GLU A 116 -4.54 22.52 -4.30
CA GLU A 116 -5.46 23.51 -4.87
C GLU A 116 -5.69 23.25 -6.36
N ASN A 117 -4.62 22.95 -7.10
CA ASN A 117 -4.71 22.66 -8.54
C ASN A 117 -5.46 21.35 -8.80
N ALA A 118 -5.29 20.35 -7.96
CA ALA A 118 -5.97 19.07 -8.09
C ALA A 118 -7.49 19.17 -7.86
N ASN A 119 -7.93 20.19 -7.09
CA ASN A 119 -9.34 20.39 -6.76
C ASN A 119 -10.10 21.28 -7.75
N LYS A 120 -9.43 21.74 -8.82
CA LYS A 120 -10.07 22.56 -9.86
C LYS A 120 -10.70 21.72 -10.97
#